data_a5c45811d0fbf19231f15cf43262f529
#
_entry.id   a5c45811d0fbf19231f15cf43262f529
#
_cell.length_a   1.000
_cell.length_b   1.000
_cell.length_c   1.000
_cell.angle_alpha   90.00
_cell.angle_beta   90.00
_cell.angle_gamma   90.00
#
_symmetry.space_group_name_H-M   'P 1'
#
loop_
_entity.id
_entity.type
_entity.pdbx_description
1 polymer ?
#
loop_
_entity_poly.entity_id
_entity_poly.type
_entity_poly.pdbx_seq_one_letter_code
_entity_poly.pdbx_strand_id
1 'polypeptide(L)'
;MANFSIDQFTSQLSGGGARTNLFQLALTRTNLTDFQYMCKATQVPASTIGMIEVPYFGRNIKIAGDSREFTQLTTTVVNDEGMVLKRELETWMQDFNHASDNTAKTGYLGNRSSYTETLTLTSFKKDGAEDQTWEFKGCWPSNISAIDLNWDTIDTLQEIVVDWQYDYFTHAQAGITSSAS
;
A
#
# COMPACT_ATOMS: atom_id res chain seq x y z
N MET A 1 24.16 35.35 -1.50
CA MET A 1 22.69 35.49 -1.63
C MET A 1 22.18 34.30 -2.40
N ALA A 2 21.21 33.56 -1.85
CA ALA A 2 20.60 32.48 -2.60
C ALA A 2 19.84 33.10 -3.78
N ASN A 3 20.23 32.74 -4.98
CA ASN A 3 19.60 33.23 -6.20
C ASN A 3 18.42 32.29 -6.49
N PHE A 4 17.20 32.70 -6.13
CA PHE A 4 15.97 31.97 -6.49
C PHE A 4 15.68 32.22 -7.97
N SER A 5 16.31 31.42 -8.83
CA SER A 5 16.03 31.46 -10.27
C SER A 5 14.91 30.48 -10.62
N ILE A 6 13.85 30.97 -11.24
CA ILE A 6 12.75 30.15 -11.79
C ILE A 6 13.32 29.13 -12.78
N ASP A 7 14.33 29.52 -13.57
CA ASP A 7 14.96 28.64 -14.54
C ASP A 7 15.69 27.45 -13.89
N GLN A 8 16.35 27.68 -12.75
CA GLN A 8 16.97 26.62 -11.97
C GLN A 8 15.92 25.66 -11.41
N PHE A 9 14.83 26.17 -10.88
CA PHE A 9 13.73 25.34 -10.40
C PHE A 9 13.10 24.52 -11.52
N THR A 10 12.81 25.16 -12.66
CA THR A 10 12.20 24.50 -13.82
C THR A 10 13.13 23.43 -14.41
N SER A 11 14.45 23.68 -14.44
CA SER A 11 15.43 22.70 -14.92
C SER A 11 15.52 21.44 -14.02
N GLN A 12 15.24 21.57 -12.72
CA GLN A 12 15.20 20.44 -11.79
C GLN A 12 13.90 19.63 -11.90
N LEU A 13 12.82 20.20 -12.41
CA LEU A 13 11.56 19.52 -12.68
C LEU A 13 11.60 18.81 -14.04
N SER A 14 12.56 17.92 -14.24
CA SER A 14 12.64 17.14 -15.46
C SER A 14 11.35 16.32 -15.65
N GLY A 15 10.72 16.37 -16.85
CA GLY A 15 9.45 15.73 -17.13
C GLY A 15 8.21 16.36 -16.47
N GLY A 16 8.37 17.53 -15.81
CA GLY A 16 7.26 18.26 -15.17
C GLY A 16 6.88 17.75 -13.77
N GLY A 17 7.75 16.99 -13.12
CA GLY A 17 7.58 16.45 -11.76
C GLY A 17 6.69 15.20 -11.70
N ALA A 18 6.80 14.48 -10.60
CA ALA A 18 6.01 13.28 -10.36
C ALA A 18 4.51 13.60 -10.20
N ARG A 19 3.66 12.74 -10.75
CA ARG A 19 2.21 12.92 -10.72
C ARG A 19 1.59 11.94 -9.73
N THR A 20 0.73 12.44 -8.87
CA THR A 20 0.05 11.63 -7.85
C THR A 20 -1.08 10.75 -8.39
N ASN A 21 -1.56 11.04 -9.59
CA ASN A 21 -2.65 10.30 -10.24
C ASN A 21 -2.19 9.20 -11.20
N LEU A 22 -0.89 9.05 -11.41
CA LEU A 22 -0.32 8.04 -12.30
C LEU A 22 0.24 6.90 -11.48
N PHE A 23 -0.63 6.01 -11.04
CA PHE A 23 -0.26 4.83 -10.26
C PHE A 23 -1.14 3.64 -10.61
N GLN A 24 -0.66 2.46 -10.31
CA GLN A 24 -1.38 1.20 -10.40
C GLN A 24 -1.04 0.35 -9.19
N LEU A 25 -2.04 -0.32 -8.64
CA LEU A 25 -1.88 -1.22 -7.50
C LEU A 25 -2.29 -2.63 -7.91
N ALA A 26 -1.34 -3.53 -8.00
CA ALA A 26 -1.54 -4.91 -8.39
C ALA A 26 -1.44 -5.86 -7.20
N LEU A 27 -2.29 -6.88 -7.17
CA LEU A 27 -2.30 -7.93 -6.16
C LEU A 27 -2.05 -9.27 -6.85
N THR A 28 -1.21 -10.12 -6.26
CA THR A 28 -0.83 -11.41 -6.85
C THR A 28 -1.94 -12.47 -6.79
N ARG A 29 -3.01 -12.24 -6.02
CA ARG A 29 -4.10 -13.21 -5.84
C ARG A 29 -4.92 -13.39 -7.12
N THR A 30 -5.10 -14.63 -7.55
CA THR A 30 -5.70 -15.01 -8.85
C THR A 30 -7.11 -14.46 -9.07
N ASN A 31 -7.94 -14.38 -8.02
CA ASN A 31 -9.32 -13.92 -8.13
C ASN A 31 -9.48 -12.39 -7.99
N LEU A 32 -8.40 -11.66 -7.78
CA LEU A 32 -8.39 -10.21 -7.55
C LEU A 32 -7.57 -9.45 -8.60
N THR A 33 -7.48 -10.00 -9.82
CA THR A 33 -6.74 -9.36 -10.93
C THR A 33 -7.30 -8.00 -11.31
N ASP A 34 -8.62 -7.81 -11.19
CA ASP A 34 -9.30 -6.56 -11.53
C ASP A 34 -9.08 -5.45 -10.50
N PHE A 35 -8.53 -5.80 -9.32
CA PHE A 35 -8.16 -4.86 -8.27
C PHE A 35 -7.27 -3.73 -8.79
N GLN A 36 -6.36 -4.05 -9.72
CA GLN A 36 -5.46 -3.08 -10.32
C GLN A 36 -6.15 -1.92 -11.08
N TYR A 37 -7.35 -2.17 -11.61
CA TYR A 37 -8.12 -1.17 -12.35
C TYR A 37 -9.13 -0.43 -11.49
N MET A 38 -9.50 -0.99 -10.34
CA MET A 38 -10.53 -0.46 -9.46
C MET A 38 -9.96 0.34 -8.28
N CYS A 39 -8.64 0.31 -8.07
CA CYS A 39 -8.00 1.10 -7.02
C CYS A 39 -8.00 2.59 -7.38
N LYS A 40 -8.82 3.36 -6.68
CA LYS A 40 -8.98 4.81 -6.86
C LYS A 40 -7.93 5.62 -6.13
N ALA A 41 -7.59 5.21 -4.90
CA ALA A 41 -6.65 5.93 -4.06
C ALA A 41 -5.84 4.97 -3.19
N THR A 42 -4.59 5.30 -3.01
CA THR A 42 -3.67 4.62 -2.09
C THR A 42 -2.62 5.61 -1.62
N GLN A 43 -1.81 5.20 -0.66
CA GLN A 43 -0.70 6.00 -0.16
C GLN A 43 0.58 5.15 -0.12
N VAL A 44 1.72 5.79 -0.30
CA VAL A 44 3.00 5.15 0.04
C VAL A 44 3.17 5.28 1.56
N PRO A 45 3.21 4.16 2.31
CA PRO A 45 3.24 4.24 3.76
C PRO A 45 4.57 4.81 4.27
N ALA A 46 4.47 5.52 5.39
CA ALA A 46 5.64 6.01 6.11
C ALA A 46 6.37 4.85 6.79
N SER A 47 7.69 4.99 6.93
CA SER A 47 8.50 4.12 7.78
C SER A 47 9.14 4.94 8.89
N THR A 48 9.08 4.44 10.12
CA THR A 48 9.65 5.08 11.28
C THR A 48 10.77 4.21 11.85
N ILE A 49 11.87 4.83 12.25
CA ILE A 49 12.96 4.16 12.95
C ILE A 49 12.93 4.64 14.39
N GLY A 50 13.00 3.71 15.34
CA GLY A 50 13.09 4.00 16.76
C GLY A 50 14.31 4.87 17.07
N MET A 51 14.26 5.53 18.21
CA MET A 51 15.32 6.43 18.69
C MET A 51 15.71 6.05 20.12
N ILE A 52 16.99 5.98 20.37
CA ILE A 52 17.56 5.79 21.70
C ILE A 52 18.07 7.14 22.19
N GLU A 53 17.58 7.58 23.35
CA GLU A 53 18.10 8.79 24.01
C GLU A 53 19.12 8.42 25.08
N VAL A 54 20.33 8.93 24.93
CA VAL A 54 21.43 8.75 25.91
C VAL A 54 21.70 10.08 26.60
N PRO A 55 21.46 10.21 27.91
CA PRO A 55 21.79 11.42 28.64
C PRO A 55 23.29 11.53 28.81
N TYR A 56 23.85 12.68 28.46
CA TYR A 56 25.27 12.98 28.61
C TYR A 56 25.48 14.45 29.02
N PHE A 57 25.99 14.68 30.21
CA PHE A 57 26.32 16.00 30.80
C PHE A 57 25.21 17.06 30.59
N GLY A 58 23.96 16.74 30.96
CA GLY A 58 22.83 17.67 30.87
C GLY A 58 22.24 17.82 29.44
N ARG A 59 22.67 17.01 28.48
CA ARG A 59 22.10 16.93 27.12
C ARG A 59 21.71 15.49 26.79
N ASN A 60 20.65 15.33 25.99
CA ASN A 60 20.28 14.04 25.42
C ASN A 60 20.85 13.94 24.03
N ILE A 61 21.66 12.89 23.81
CA ILE A 61 22.18 12.51 22.50
C ILE A 61 21.19 11.50 21.91
N LYS A 62 20.73 11.73 20.69
CA LYS A 62 19.81 10.86 19.98
C LYS A 62 20.58 9.94 19.06
N ILE A 63 20.43 8.63 19.24
CA ILE A 63 21.04 7.59 18.43
C ILE A 63 19.92 6.84 17.73
N ALA A 64 20.14 6.40 16.49
CA ALA A 64 19.17 5.57 15.76
C ALA A 64 18.97 4.26 16.51
N GLY A 65 17.71 3.89 16.72
CA GLY A 65 17.33 2.62 17.32
C GLY A 65 17.25 1.50 16.29
N ASP A 66 17.02 0.28 16.75
CA ASP A 66 16.96 -0.94 15.92
C ASP A 66 15.54 -1.29 15.47
N SER A 67 14.52 -0.65 16.06
CA SER A 67 13.13 -0.90 15.73
C SER A 67 12.71 -0.09 14.49
N ARG A 68 12.26 -0.77 13.45
CA ARG A 68 11.61 -0.14 12.29
C ARG A 68 10.13 -0.50 12.28
N GLU A 69 9.29 0.50 12.23
CA GLU A 69 7.85 0.36 12.18
C GLU A 69 7.32 0.83 10.83
N PHE A 70 6.40 0.07 10.27
CA PHE A 70 5.72 0.41 9.03
C PHE A 70 4.26 0.73 9.34
N THR A 71 3.78 1.85 8.82
CA THR A 71 2.37 2.21 8.92
C THR A 71 1.56 1.30 8.01
N GLN A 72 0.36 0.90 8.44
CA GLN A 72 -0.55 0.13 7.58
C GLN A 72 -0.81 0.85 6.25
N LEU A 73 -1.04 0.06 5.20
CA LEU A 73 -1.40 0.57 3.90
C LEU A 73 -2.92 0.63 3.80
N THR A 74 -3.45 1.78 3.43
CA THR A 74 -4.89 1.98 3.19
C THR A 74 -5.14 2.22 1.71
N THR A 75 -6.13 1.53 1.15
CA THR A 75 -6.53 1.65 -0.24
C THR A 75 -8.01 1.90 -0.36
N THR A 76 -8.40 2.79 -1.27
CA THR A 76 -9.80 3.01 -1.63
C THR A 76 -10.06 2.37 -3.00
N VAL A 77 -11.03 1.51 -3.06
CA VAL A 77 -11.37 0.73 -4.26
C VAL A 77 -12.82 1.03 -4.65
N VAL A 78 -13.05 1.26 -5.94
CA VAL A 78 -14.39 1.37 -6.50
C VAL A 78 -14.97 -0.03 -6.60
N ASN A 79 -16.18 -0.22 -6.11
CA ASN A 79 -16.85 -1.52 -6.16
C ASN A 79 -17.54 -1.72 -7.51
N ASP A 80 -17.52 -2.94 -8.02
CA ASP A 80 -18.26 -3.34 -9.20
C ASP A 80 -19.74 -3.61 -8.87
N GLU A 81 -20.61 -3.62 -9.88
CA GLU A 81 -22.05 -3.86 -9.72
C GLU A 81 -22.37 -5.20 -9.05
N GLY A 82 -21.53 -6.20 -9.29
CA GLY A 82 -21.65 -7.53 -8.68
C GLY A 82 -21.07 -7.66 -7.28
N MET A 83 -20.44 -6.61 -6.75
CA MET A 83 -19.68 -6.63 -5.48
C MET A 83 -18.65 -7.79 -5.41
N VAL A 84 -18.11 -8.17 -6.54
CA VAL A 84 -17.19 -9.31 -6.64
C VAL A 84 -15.92 -9.04 -5.84
N LEU A 85 -15.34 -7.84 -5.96
CA LEU A 85 -14.13 -7.46 -5.23
C LEU A 85 -14.33 -7.54 -3.71
N LYS A 86 -15.42 -6.98 -3.21
CA LYS A 86 -15.73 -7.02 -1.77
C LYS A 86 -15.90 -8.46 -1.29
N ARG A 87 -16.67 -9.26 -2.02
CA ARG A 87 -16.93 -10.68 -1.68
C ARG A 87 -15.64 -11.51 -1.67
N GLU A 88 -14.75 -11.32 -2.64
CA GLU A 88 -13.48 -12.04 -2.69
C GLU A 88 -12.54 -11.64 -1.54
N LEU A 89 -12.52 -10.36 -1.16
CA LEU A 89 -11.77 -9.89 0.01
C LEU A 89 -12.33 -10.47 1.32
N GLU A 90 -13.66 -10.49 1.48
CA GLU A 90 -14.31 -11.11 2.64
C GLU A 90 -14.08 -12.62 2.68
N THR A 91 -14.12 -13.30 1.53
CA THR A 91 -13.80 -14.73 1.43
C THR A 91 -12.35 -14.99 1.84
N TRP A 92 -11.43 -14.12 1.43
CA TRP A 92 -10.04 -14.24 1.86
C TRP A 92 -9.91 -14.10 3.38
N MET A 93 -10.59 -13.14 4.01
CA MET A 93 -10.60 -13.00 5.47
C MET A 93 -11.20 -14.24 6.15
N GLN A 94 -12.27 -14.83 5.61
CA GLN A 94 -12.87 -16.04 6.13
C GLN A 94 -11.96 -17.28 5.98
N ASP A 95 -11.13 -17.34 4.96
CA ASP A 95 -10.21 -18.45 4.74
C ASP A 95 -9.20 -18.59 5.90
N PHE A 96 -8.76 -17.51 6.51
CA PHE A 96 -7.84 -17.58 7.66
C PHE A 96 -8.51 -17.40 9.03
N ASN A 97 -9.76 -16.91 9.07
CA ASN A 97 -10.55 -16.84 10.29
C ASN A 97 -12.04 -16.87 9.96
N HIS A 98 -12.64 -18.04 10.03
CA HIS A 98 -14.05 -18.25 9.71
C HIS A 98 -14.97 -17.63 10.76
N ALA A 99 -15.95 -16.83 10.32
CA ALA A 99 -16.76 -15.99 11.19
C ALA A 99 -17.65 -16.76 12.18
N SER A 100 -18.03 -18.03 11.90
CA SER A 100 -18.96 -18.78 12.75
C SER A 100 -18.27 -19.57 13.88
N ASP A 101 -17.07 -20.08 13.65
CA ASP A 101 -16.39 -21.00 14.54
C ASP A 101 -14.96 -20.61 14.86
N ASN A 102 -14.49 -19.49 14.30
CA ASN A 102 -13.14 -18.98 14.51
C ASN A 102 -12.04 -19.96 14.11
N THR A 103 -12.33 -20.83 13.14
CA THR A 103 -11.38 -21.81 12.61
C THR A 103 -10.75 -21.31 11.31
N ALA A 104 -9.54 -21.76 11.00
CA ALA A 104 -8.92 -21.51 9.73
C ALA A 104 -9.17 -22.67 8.76
N LYS A 105 -9.29 -22.37 7.48
CA LYS A 105 -9.41 -23.37 6.43
C LYS A 105 -8.23 -24.32 6.43
N THR A 106 -8.48 -25.58 6.13
CA THR A 106 -7.43 -26.61 6.02
C THR A 106 -6.35 -26.15 5.03
N GLY A 107 -5.09 -26.12 5.44
CA GLY A 107 -3.97 -25.61 4.65
C GLY A 107 -3.50 -24.19 5.03
N TYR A 108 -4.34 -23.42 5.73
CA TYR A 108 -3.95 -22.12 6.29
C TYR A 108 -3.42 -22.22 7.73
N LEU A 109 -3.72 -23.31 8.42
CA LEU A 109 -3.27 -23.58 9.78
C LEU A 109 -1.76 -23.68 9.85
N GLY A 110 -1.14 -22.77 10.59
CA GLY A 110 0.30 -22.78 10.87
C GLY A 110 1.21 -22.37 9.70
N ASN A 111 0.65 -22.08 8.53
CA ASN A 111 1.44 -21.64 7.37
C ASN A 111 1.02 -20.24 6.92
N ARG A 112 1.77 -19.24 7.37
CA ARG A 112 1.53 -17.84 7.02
C ARG A 112 1.58 -17.57 5.51
N SER A 113 2.50 -18.22 4.80
CA SER A 113 2.67 -18.02 3.37
C SER A 113 1.47 -18.46 2.53
N SER A 114 0.54 -19.23 3.09
CA SER A 114 -0.66 -19.68 2.39
C SER A 114 -1.76 -18.62 2.31
N TYR A 115 -1.79 -17.66 3.24
CA TYR A 115 -2.81 -16.60 3.25
C TYR A 115 -2.24 -15.19 2.98
N THR A 116 -0.93 -15.04 2.96
CA THR A 116 -0.31 -13.76 2.64
C THR A 116 0.08 -13.68 1.17
N GLU A 117 -0.08 -12.50 0.60
CA GLU A 117 0.19 -12.21 -0.81
C GLU A 117 1.20 -11.07 -0.94
N THR A 118 1.65 -10.83 -2.15
CA THR A 118 2.45 -9.64 -2.49
C THR A 118 1.56 -8.61 -3.16
N LEU A 119 1.62 -7.38 -2.66
CA LEU A 119 0.94 -6.24 -3.23
C LEU A 119 2.00 -5.32 -3.85
N THR A 120 1.80 -4.92 -5.09
CA THR A 120 2.74 -4.12 -5.86
C THR A 120 2.11 -2.79 -6.24
N LEU A 121 2.69 -1.69 -5.77
CA LEU A 121 2.32 -0.33 -6.14
C LEU A 121 3.35 0.20 -7.14
N THR A 122 2.92 0.53 -8.33
CA THR A 122 3.76 1.11 -9.38
C THR A 122 3.32 2.53 -9.69
N SER A 123 4.24 3.48 -9.68
CA SER A 123 4.03 4.82 -10.20
C SER A 123 4.54 4.94 -11.61
N PHE A 124 3.87 5.77 -12.42
CA PHE A 124 4.21 5.97 -13.82
C PHE A 124 4.62 7.41 -14.10
N LYS A 125 5.49 7.56 -15.08
CA LYS A 125 5.82 8.84 -15.69
C LYS A 125 4.70 9.28 -16.64
N LYS A 126 4.73 10.53 -17.05
CA LYS A 126 3.75 11.09 -17.99
C LYS A 126 3.79 10.43 -19.39
N ASP A 127 4.89 9.81 -19.75
CA ASP A 127 5.08 9.04 -20.99
C ASP A 127 4.57 7.58 -20.89
N GLY A 128 4.06 7.18 -19.73
CA GLY A 128 3.56 5.83 -19.44
C GLY A 128 4.64 4.84 -19.02
N ALA A 129 5.90 5.24 -18.94
CA ALA A 129 6.96 4.40 -18.44
C ALA A 129 6.87 4.27 -16.90
N GLU A 130 7.23 3.09 -16.39
CA GLU A 130 7.35 2.87 -14.95
C GLU A 130 8.44 3.75 -14.35
N ASP A 131 8.17 4.34 -13.21
CA ASP A 131 9.12 5.17 -12.47
C ASP A 131 9.61 4.47 -11.21
N GLN A 132 8.72 4.25 -10.27
CA GLN A 132 9.02 3.61 -9.00
C GLN A 132 8.03 2.48 -8.72
N THR A 133 8.54 1.39 -8.16
CA THR A 133 7.73 0.25 -7.75
C THR A 133 7.99 -0.07 -6.28
N TRP A 134 6.93 -0.21 -5.51
CA TRP A 134 6.96 -0.65 -4.12
C TRP A 134 6.31 -2.03 -4.03
N GLU A 135 7.05 -2.99 -3.53
CA GLU A 135 6.55 -4.35 -3.27
C GLU A 135 6.34 -4.54 -1.78
N PHE A 136 5.11 -4.77 -1.39
CA PHE A 136 4.71 -5.07 -0.02
C PHE A 136 4.64 -6.59 0.15
N LYS A 137 5.42 -7.12 1.09
CA LYS A 137 5.54 -8.57 1.33
C LYS A 137 4.72 -8.98 2.54
N GLY A 138 4.10 -10.15 2.44
CA GLY A 138 3.29 -10.70 3.52
C GLY A 138 1.98 -9.95 3.75
N CYS A 139 1.37 -9.41 2.69
CA CYS A 139 0.14 -8.64 2.75
C CYS A 139 -1.09 -9.50 3.00
N TRP A 140 -1.99 -8.99 3.82
CA TRP A 140 -3.33 -9.54 4.03
C TRP A 140 -4.29 -8.42 4.46
N PRO A 141 -5.59 -8.50 4.12
CA PRO A 141 -6.56 -7.49 4.50
C PRO A 141 -6.89 -7.63 5.99
N SER A 142 -6.73 -6.55 6.73
CA SER A 142 -7.06 -6.50 8.17
C SER A 142 -8.42 -5.89 8.44
N ASN A 143 -8.87 -5.00 7.56
CA ASN A 143 -10.16 -4.34 7.67
C ASN A 143 -10.73 -4.05 6.29
N ILE A 144 -12.03 -4.22 6.15
CA ILE A 144 -12.80 -3.81 4.98
C ILE A 144 -13.91 -2.90 5.51
N SER A 145 -14.00 -1.68 5.00
CA SER A 145 -14.98 -0.71 5.48
C SER A 145 -16.41 -1.13 5.18
N ALA A 146 -17.33 -0.65 6.01
CA ALA A 146 -18.76 -0.68 5.69
C ALA A 146 -19.05 0.14 4.42
N ILE A 147 -20.13 -0.21 3.74
CA ILE A 147 -20.68 0.54 2.61
C ILE A 147 -21.98 1.18 3.09
N ASP A 148 -22.06 2.48 3.04
CA ASP A 148 -23.27 3.20 3.33
C ASP A 148 -24.22 3.18 2.13
N LEU A 149 -25.42 2.67 2.33
CA LEU A 149 -26.47 2.64 1.32
C LEU A 149 -27.53 3.70 1.66
N ASN A 150 -27.70 4.67 0.78
CA ASN A 150 -28.64 5.76 0.99
C ASN A 150 -29.39 6.04 -0.32
N TRP A 151 -30.72 6.15 -0.22
CA TRP A 151 -31.59 6.40 -1.36
C TRP A 151 -31.46 7.83 -1.91
N ASP A 152 -31.00 8.75 -1.08
CA ASP A 152 -30.82 10.15 -1.48
C ASP A 152 -29.51 10.39 -2.24
N THR A 153 -28.64 9.40 -2.29
CA THR A 153 -27.34 9.50 -2.97
C THR A 153 -27.48 9.02 -4.41
N ILE A 154 -27.60 9.99 -5.33
CA ILE A 154 -27.75 9.76 -6.76
C ILE A 154 -26.40 9.99 -7.45
N ASP A 155 -26.10 9.24 -8.50
CA ASP A 155 -24.90 9.37 -9.35
C ASP A 155 -23.56 9.20 -8.61
N THR A 156 -23.54 8.36 -7.57
CA THR A 156 -22.33 8.06 -6.79
C THR A 156 -22.02 6.56 -6.86
N LEU A 157 -20.77 6.23 -7.19
CA LEU A 157 -20.29 4.86 -7.16
C LEU A 157 -19.97 4.44 -5.72
N GLN A 158 -20.20 3.18 -5.41
CA GLN A 158 -19.80 2.60 -4.14
C GLN A 158 -18.28 2.48 -4.05
N GLU A 159 -17.74 2.90 -2.93
CA GLU A 159 -16.31 2.78 -2.61
C GLU A 159 -16.15 1.99 -1.32
N ILE A 160 -15.13 1.15 -1.30
CA ILE A 160 -14.70 0.42 -0.11
C ILE A 160 -13.27 0.84 0.25
N VAL A 161 -13.03 0.97 1.53
CA VAL A 161 -11.68 1.19 2.05
C VAL A 161 -11.17 -0.12 2.61
N VAL A 162 -9.99 -0.52 2.17
CA VAL A 162 -9.32 -1.75 2.63
C VAL A 162 -8.01 -1.36 3.30
N ASP A 163 -7.85 -1.83 4.54
CA ASP A 163 -6.63 -1.67 5.29
C ASP A 163 -5.82 -2.96 5.24
N TRP A 164 -4.58 -2.82 4.84
CA TRP A 164 -3.64 -3.93 4.65
C TRP A 164 -2.59 -3.94 5.74
N GLN A 165 -2.34 -5.11 6.28
CA GLN A 165 -1.15 -5.39 7.08
C GLN A 165 -0.11 -6.06 6.20
N TYR A 166 1.15 -5.76 6.44
CA TYR A 166 2.29 -6.32 5.72
C TYR A 166 3.52 -6.34 6.63
N ASP A 167 4.54 -7.12 6.28
CA ASP A 167 5.77 -7.23 7.09
C ASP A 167 6.74 -6.09 6.81
N TYR A 168 7.01 -5.90 5.55
CA TYR A 168 7.93 -4.87 5.06
C TYR A 168 7.63 -4.56 3.61
N PHE A 169 8.14 -3.45 3.15
CA PHE A 169 8.14 -3.15 1.73
C PHE A 169 9.55 -2.91 1.22
N THR A 170 9.77 -3.27 -0.02
CA THR A 170 10.95 -2.92 -0.80
C THR A 170 10.56 -1.94 -1.89
N HIS A 171 11.49 -1.10 -2.30
CA HIS A 171 11.27 -0.21 -3.43
C HIS A 171 12.36 -0.43 -4.48
N ALA A 172 11.98 -0.39 -5.73
CA ALA A 172 12.86 -0.44 -6.88
C ALA A 172 12.55 0.73 -7.81
N GLN A 173 13.58 1.36 -8.32
CA GLN A 173 13.43 2.36 -9.37
C GLN A 173 13.64 1.67 -10.71
N ALA A 174 12.80 1.97 -11.71
CA ALA A 174 12.95 1.41 -13.04
C ALA A 174 14.35 1.73 -13.59
N GLY A 175 15.09 0.68 -13.99
CA GLY A 175 16.46 0.79 -14.50
C GLY A 175 17.58 0.71 -13.48
N ILE A 176 17.29 0.56 -12.18
CA ILE A 176 18.29 0.31 -11.14
C ILE A 176 17.97 -1.05 -10.51
N THR A 177 18.71 -2.09 -10.91
CA THR A 177 18.71 -3.35 -10.16
C THR A 177 19.41 -3.12 -8.83
N SER A 178 18.67 -3.05 -7.73
CA SER A 178 19.26 -3.11 -6.40
C SER A 178 19.84 -4.51 -6.21
N SER A 179 21.16 -4.64 -6.33
CA SER A 179 21.84 -5.84 -5.83
C SER A 179 21.70 -5.81 -4.31
N ALA A 180 20.77 -6.60 -3.78
CA ALA A 180 20.77 -6.92 -2.37
C ALA A 180 22.03 -7.72 -2.05
N SER A 181 22.88 -7.15 -1.22
CA SER A 181 24.01 -7.83 -0.57
C SER A 181 23.52 -8.44 0.72
#